data_f891ffa8a1c8a0ab7a2b97fed6451e33
#
_entry.id   f891ffa8a1c8a0ab7a2b97fed6451e33
#
_cell.length_a   1.000
_cell.length_b   1.000
_cell.length_c   1.000
_cell.angle_alpha   90.00
_cell.angle_beta   90.00
_cell.angle_gamma   90.00
#
_symmetry.space_group_name_H-M   'P 1'
#
loop_
_entity.id
_entity.type
_entity.pdbx_description
1 polymer ?
#
loop_
_entity_poly.entity_id
_entity_poly.type
_entity_poly.pdbx_seq_one_letter_code
_entity_poly.pdbx_strand_id
1 'polypeptide(L)'
;MKRKTKRLLPMILVFTIIAAAYSCRMLAMLDIGGAWMSYIRAALYLLLFALWGFSLDRRIIQTQALHCLRLTAALMLVWLVLRTLKYEFVTDLTVARYIWYLYYLPMLFIPLLGVYIALSLGKSEEYRLTGRIGALAIIPAVLFLLVITNDLHQQMFAFDSGVPGEPNNYSYSHGLVYFCCLGWMVACMFFSLILLLKKSRIPSSPKKKLTPFVIGCVTVLYGILYLLGLPAIRRWLGDMNVMFCLLYASIYESCIRCRMIQSNTGYVELFEATTLAACIADRDGNIILRSHAADEDIICPKEGLQIIRFNGIRI
;
A
#
# COMPACT_ATOMS: atom_id res chain seq x y z
N MET A 1 20.83 -12.73 19.38
CA MET A 1 20.40 -11.37 19.72
C MET A 1 20.42 -10.39 18.53
N LYS A 2 21.48 -10.35 17.72
CA LYS A 2 21.62 -9.43 16.54
C LYS A 2 20.53 -9.56 15.46
N ARG A 3 19.90 -10.73 15.26
CA ARG A 3 18.86 -10.95 14.20
C ARG A 3 17.49 -10.36 14.57
N LYS A 4 17.05 -10.46 15.84
CA LYS A 4 15.77 -9.83 16.30
C LYS A 4 15.82 -8.32 16.16
N THR A 5 16.97 -7.71 16.45
CA THR A 5 17.18 -6.26 16.34
C THR A 5 17.09 -5.77 14.89
N LYS A 6 17.63 -6.54 13.91
CA LYS A 6 17.52 -6.17 12.47
C LYS A 6 16.08 -6.19 11.93
N ARG A 7 15.16 -7.00 12.51
CA ARG A 7 13.74 -7.02 12.12
C ARG A 7 12.92 -5.93 12.81
N LEU A 8 13.31 -5.51 14.01
CA LEU A 8 12.60 -4.45 14.76
C LEU A 8 12.94 -3.07 14.24
N LEU A 9 14.15 -2.84 13.74
CA LEU A 9 14.62 -1.53 13.28
C LEU A 9 13.70 -0.87 12.23
N PRO A 10 13.28 -1.53 11.14
CA PRO A 10 12.38 -0.91 10.16
C PRO A 10 10.99 -0.63 10.74
N MET A 11 10.50 -1.44 11.68
CA MET A 11 9.22 -1.18 12.34
C MET A 11 9.32 0.06 13.25
N ILE A 12 10.40 0.15 14.04
CA ILE A 12 10.65 1.32 14.88
C ILE A 12 10.73 2.58 14.02
N LEU A 13 11.46 2.53 12.90
CA LEU A 13 11.58 3.66 11.96
C LEU A 13 10.20 4.11 11.45
N VAL A 14 9.36 3.20 11.00
CA VAL A 14 7.99 3.49 10.53
C VAL A 14 7.17 4.16 11.62
N PHE A 15 7.16 3.58 12.84
CA PHE A 15 6.42 4.16 13.97
C PHE A 15 6.95 5.53 14.37
N THR A 16 8.27 5.73 14.34
CA THR A 16 8.89 7.03 14.64
C THR A 16 8.49 8.10 13.64
N ILE A 17 8.49 7.78 12.34
CA ILE A 17 8.07 8.72 11.28
C ILE A 17 6.58 9.07 11.44
N ILE A 18 5.71 8.08 11.67
CA ILE A 18 4.27 8.32 11.88
C ILE A 18 4.04 9.17 13.13
N ALA A 19 4.70 8.85 14.23
CA ALA A 19 4.59 9.62 15.48
C ALA A 19 5.09 11.05 15.30
N ALA A 20 6.22 11.26 14.63
CA ALA A 20 6.75 12.59 14.33
C ALA A 20 5.78 13.40 13.44
N ALA A 21 5.23 12.79 12.39
CA ALA A 21 4.25 13.43 11.51
C ALA A 21 2.96 13.79 12.26
N TYR A 22 2.51 12.93 13.17
CA TYR A 22 1.36 13.19 14.03
C TYR A 22 1.65 14.31 15.05
N SER A 23 2.85 14.34 15.64
CA SER A 23 3.28 15.43 16.53
C SER A 23 3.31 16.78 15.81
N CYS A 24 3.83 16.83 14.56
CA CYS A 24 3.77 18.05 13.75
C CYS A 24 2.33 18.52 13.53
N ARG A 25 1.38 17.58 13.32
CA ARG A 25 -0.03 17.92 13.21
C ARG A 25 -0.58 18.54 14.51
N MET A 26 -0.27 17.94 15.67
CA MET A 26 -0.73 18.47 16.96
C MET A 26 -0.18 19.86 17.23
N LEU A 27 1.10 20.08 16.92
CA LEU A 27 1.73 21.40 17.06
C LEU A 27 1.08 22.43 16.13
N ALA A 28 0.79 22.07 14.87
CA ALA A 28 0.08 22.94 13.94
C ALA A 28 -1.35 23.29 14.43
N MET A 29 -2.05 22.36 15.10
CA MET A 29 -3.37 22.62 15.70
C MET A 29 -3.33 23.57 16.91
N LEU A 30 -2.17 23.67 17.58
CA LEU A 30 -1.90 24.58 18.68
C LEU A 30 -1.31 25.92 18.19
N ASP A 31 -1.27 26.12 16.87
CA ASP A 31 -0.67 27.28 16.21
C ASP A 31 0.84 27.48 16.52
N ILE A 32 1.50 26.36 16.86
CA ILE A 32 2.93 26.34 17.15
C ILE A 32 3.68 25.96 15.85
N GLY A 33 4.58 26.84 15.38
CA GLY A 33 5.46 26.60 14.24
C GLY A 33 4.85 26.90 12.86
N GLY A 34 3.62 27.42 12.80
CA GLY A 34 2.99 27.92 11.57
C GLY A 34 2.97 26.91 10.41
N ALA A 35 3.10 27.39 9.18
CA ALA A 35 3.06 26.57 7.95
C ALA A 35 4.18 25.52 7.88
N TRP A 36 5.32 25.73 8.55
CA TRP A 36 6.44 24.79 8.54
C TRP A 36 6.07 23.41 9.07
N MET A 37 5.18 23.32 10.07
CA MET A 37 4.72 22.03 10.60
C MET A 37 3.94 21.22 9.54
N SER A 38 3.17 21.88 8.66
CA SER A 38 2.48 21.25 7.55
C SER A 38 3.45 20.71 6.51
N TYR A 39 4.49 21.47 6.16
CA TYR A 39 5.51 21.03 5.19
C TYR A 39 6.32 19.85 5.72
N ILE A 40 6.78 19.92 6.97
CA ILE A 40 7.52 18.82 7.62
C ILE A 40 6.67 17.56 7.65
N ARG A 41 5.40 17.67 8.04
CA ARG A 41 4.45 16.55 8.05
C ARG A 41 4.30 15.93 6.67
N ALA A 42 4.13 16.74 5.62
CA ALA A 42 4.01 16.28 4.24
C ALA A 42 5.29 15.55 3.80
N ALA A 43 6.46 16.12 4.06
CA ALA A 43 7.75 15.52 3.75
C ALA A 43 7.95 14.17 4.47
N LEU A 44 7.55 14.05 5.74
CA LEU A 44 7.65 12.80 6.50
C LEU A 44 6.77 11.70 5.90
N TYR A 45 5.54 12.00 5.48
CA TYR A 45 4.68 11.00 4.82
C TYR A 45 5.21 10.64 3.42
N LEU A 46 5.67 11.60 2.62
CA LEU A 46 6.30 11.32 1.33
C LEU A 46 7.53 10.42 1.49
N LEU A 47 8.38 10.72 2.46
CA LEU A 47 9.54 9.89 2.79
C LEU A 47 9.12 8.46 3.21
N LEU A 48 8.11 8.34 4.06
CA LEU A 48 7.59 7.04 4.52
C LEU A 48 7.16 6.16 3.35
N PHE A 49 6.32 6.70 2.45
CA PHE A 49 5.81 5.93 1.31
C PHE A 49 6.85 5.68 0.22
N ALA A 50 7.81 6.59 0.02
CA ALA A 50 8.96 6.36 -0.84
C ALA A 50 9.84 5.22 -0.31
N LEU A 51 10.18 5.22 0.98
CA LEU A 51 10.95 4.15 1.63
C LEU A 51 10.19 2.82 1.57
N TRP A 52 8.86 2.84 1.79
CA TRP A 52 8.03 1.64 1.64
C TRP A 52 8.10 1.11 0.20
N GLY A 53 7.91 1.95 -0.81
CA GLY A 53 7.99 1.58 -2.22
C GLY A 53 9.35 0.96 -2.57
N PHE A 54 10.46 1.59 -2.20
CA PHE A 54 11.81 1.04 -2.41
C PHE A 54 12.04 -0.29 -1.67
N SER A 55 11.42 -0.48 -0.51
CA SER A 55 11.55 -1.73 0.24
C SER A 55 10.89 -2.92 -0.46
N LEU A 56 9.87 -2.68 -1.30
CA LEU A 56 9.15 -3.73 -2.03
C LEU A 56 10.06 -4.46 -3.02
N ASP A 57 10.97 -3.74 -3.67
CA ASP A 57 11.90 -4.28 -4.66
C ASP A 57 12.79 -5.38 -4.12
N ARG A 58 13.15 -5.27 -2.85
CA ARG A 58 14.02 -6.24 -2.17
C ARG A 58 13.25 -7.42 -1.56
N ARG A 59 11.92 -7.29 -1.44
CA ARG A 59 11.11 -8.28 -0.69
C ARG A 59 10.20 -9.12 -1.55
N ILE A 60 9.71 -8.59 -2.67
CA ILE A 60 8.71 -9.27 -3.51
C ILE A 60 9.40 -9.98 -4.66
N ILE A 61 9.07 -11.28 -4.83
CA ILE A 61 9.69 -12.14 -5.84
C ILE A 61 8.88 -12.10 -7.14
N GLN A 62 7.56 -12.16 -7.05
CA GLN A 62 6.69 -12.23 -8.21
C GLN A 62 6.65 -10.91 -8.96
N THR A 63 7.13 -10.89 -10.19
CA THR A 63 7.29 -9.70 -11.04
C THR A 63 6.00 -8.91 -11.21
N GLN A 64 4.89 -9.58 -11.51
CA GLN A 64 3.59 -8.93 -11.71
C GLN A 64 3.06 -8.27 -10.43
N ALA A 65 3.16 -8.96 -9.28
CA ALA A 65 2.76 -8.40 -7.99
C ALA A 65 3.64 -7.20 -7.61
N LEU A 66 4.95 -7.28 -7.89
CA LEU A 66 5.89 -6.19 -7.66
C LEU A 66 5.53 -4.95 -8.48
N HIS A 67 5.21 -5.11 -9.80
CA HIS A 67 4.78 -3.99 -10.64
C HIS A 67 3.51 -3.33 -10.11
N CYS A 68 2.51 -4.11 -9.70
CA CYS A 68 1.28 -3.57 -9.14
C CYS A 68 1.53 -2.84 -7.80
N LEU A 69 2.39 -3.39 -6.93
CA LEU A 69 2.73 -2.75 -5.65
C LEU A 69 3.55 -1.47 -5.83
N ARG A 70 4.49 -1.43 -6.80
CA ARG A 70 5.22 -0.21 -7.18
C ARG A 70 4.27 0.88 -7.68
N LEU A 71 3.34 0.50 -8.55
CA LEU A 71 2.33 1.44 -9.06
C LEU A 71 1.43 1.94 -7.92
N THR A 72 1.05 1.06 -6.99
CA THR A 72 0.32 1.46 -5.77
C THR A 72 1.10 2.48 -4.95
N ALA A 73 2.39 2.24 -4.69
CA ALA A 73 3.25 3.18 -3.98
C ALA A 73 3.36 4.54 -4.72
N ALA A 74 3.54 4.50 -6.04
CA ALA A 74 3.58 5.70 -6.87
C ALA A 74 2.26 6.49 -6.81
N LEU A 75 1.11 5.82 -6.91
CA LEU A 75 -0.20 6.45 -6.78
C LEU A 75 -0.43 7.07 -5.40
N MET A 76 0.04 6.42 -4.33
CA MET A 76 0.00 7.00 -2.98
C MET A 76 0.86 8.26 -2.88
N LEU A 77 2.06 8.26 -3.45
CA LEU A 77 2.91 9.45 -3.50
C LEU A 77 2.25 10.58 -4.29
N VAL A 78 1.68 10.28 -5.48
CA VAL A 78 0.91 11.25 -6.26
C VAL A 78 -0.24 11.83 -5.44
N TRP A 79 -0.97 10.98 -4.71
CA TRP A 79 -2.08 11.44 -3.88
C TRP A 79 -1.64 12.41 -2.78
N LEU A 80 -0.53 12.11 -2.10
CA LEU A 80 0.03 12.97 -1.06
C LEU A 80 0.58 14.28 -1.63
N VAL A 81 1.20 14.25 -2.82
CA VAL A 81 1.65 15.46 -3.52
C VAL A 81 0.45 16.34 -3.90
N LEU A 82 -0.58 15.76 -4.52
CA LEU A 82 -1.80 16.49 -4.88
C LEU A 82 -2.47 17.10 -3.64
N ARG A 83 -2.52 16.37 -2.53
CA ARG A 83 -3.03 16.87 -1.26
C ARG A 83 -2.21 18.08 -0.78
N THR A 84 -0.88 17.98 -0.81
CA THR A 84 -0.01 19.06 -0.37
C THR A 84 -0.15 20.27 -1.27
N LEU A 85 -0.20 20.09 -2.60
CA LEU A 85 -0.45 21.17 -3.54
C LEU A 85 -1.78 21.90 -3.26
N LYS A 86 -2.87 21.14 -3.05
CA LYS A 86 -4.18 21.71 -2.79
C LYS A 86 -4.24 22.59 -1.55
N TYR A 87 -3.62 22.14 -0.45
CA TYR A 87 -3.79 22.80 0.85
C TYR A 87 -2.70 23.81 1.19
N GLU A 88 -1.52 23.70 0.59
CA GLU A 88 -0.38 24.51 0.97
C GLU A 88 0.02 25.54 -0.12
N PHE A 89 -0.33 25.30 -1.39
CA PHE A 89 0.19 26.11 -2.49
C PHE A 89 -0.91 26.73 -3.36
N VAL A 90 -2.09 26.13 -3.44
CA VAL A 90 -3.14 26.57 -4.36
C VAL A 90 -4.15 27.44 -3.62
N THR A 91 -4.30 28.67 -4.11
CA THR A 91 -5.29 29.65 -3.61
C THR A 91 -6.50 29.77 -4.53
N ASP A 92 -6.35 29.43 -5.81
CA ASP A 92 -7.43 29.47 -6.79
C ASP A 92 -8.43 28.32 -6.54
N LEU A 93 -9.71 28.67 -6.40
CA LEU A 93 -10.82 27.77 -6.08
C LEU A 93 -11.03 26.71 -7.17
N THR A 94 -10.92 27.13 -8.43
CA THR A 94 -11.14 26.25 -9.57
C THR A 94 -10.03 25.22 -9.67
N VAL A 95 -8.76 25.65 -9.54
CA VAL A 95 -7.60 24.76 -9.54
C VAL A 95 -7.66 23.80 -8.35
N ALA A 96 -8.02 24.28 -7.15
CA ALA A 96 -8.16 23.45 -5.96
C ALA A 96 -9.23 22.36 -6.15
N ARG A 97 -10.34 22.69 -6.86
CA ARG A 97 -11.41 21.74 -7.19
C ARG A 97 -10.93 20.66 -8.17
N TYR A 98 -10.22 21.02 -9.23
CA TYR A 98 -9.66 20.04 -10.16
C TYR A 98 -8.61 19.14 -9.48
N ILE A 99 -7.77 19.69 -8.61
CA ILE A 99 -6.84 18.87 -7.81
C ILE A 99 -7.63 17.90 -6.91
N TRP A 100 -8.76 18.30 -6.35
CA TRP A 100 -9.62 17.41 -5.58
C TRP A 100 -10.23 16.30 -6.44
N TYR A 101 -10.63 16.57 -7.69
CA TYR A 101 -11.07 15.53 -8.62
C TYR A 101 -9.93 14.54 -8.95
N LEU A 102 -8.69 15.01 -9.06
CA LEU A 102 -7.53 14.15 -9.28
C LEU A 102 -7.27 13.15 -8.13
N TYR A 103 -7.79 13.38 -6.91
CA TYR A 103 -7.71 12.40 -5.83
C TYR A 103 -8.41 11.09 -6.16
N TYR A 104 -9.39 11.11 -7.05
CA TYR A 104 -10.10 9.90 -7.48
C TYR A 104 -9.25 8.97 -8.33
N LEU A 105 -8.17 9.46 -8.95
CA LEU A 105 -7.23 8.60 -9.66
C LEU A 105 -6.62 7.54 -8.73
N PRO A 106 -5.89 7.86 -7.66
CA PRO A 106 -5.40 6.85 -6.72
C PRO A 106 -6.53 6.10 -6.02
N MET A 107 -7.64 6.76 -5.66
CA MET A 107 -8.76 6.11 -4.96
C MET A 107 -9.38 4.97 -5.77
N LEU A 108 -9.53 5.11 -7.08
CA LEU A 108 -10.14 4.12 -7.95
C LEU A 108 -9.17 3.01 -8.38
N PHE A 109 -7.89 3.37 -8.60
CA PHE A 109 -6.92 2.43 -9.16
C PHE A 109 -6.19 1.59 -8.09
N ILE A 110 -5.93 2.11 -6.90
CA ILE A 110 -5.25 1.34 -5.83
C ILE A 110 -6.01 0.05 -5.48
N PRO A 111 -7.35 0.04 -5.26
CA PRO A 111 -8.09 -1.20 -5.01
C PRO A 111 -8.06 -2.16 -6.19
N LEU A 112 -8.12 -1.67 -7.44
CA LEU A 112 -7.99 -2.50 -8.64
C LEU A 112 -6.63 -3.19 -8.71
N LEU A 113 -5.54 -2.49 -8.40
CA LEU A 113 -4.20 -3.08 -8.35
C LEU A 113 -4.15 -4.23 -7.34
N GLY A 114 -4.88 -4.13 -6.23
CA GLY A 114 -5.06 -5.24 -5.28
C GLY A 114 -5.72 -6.47 -5.93
N VAL A 115 -6.71 -6.27 -6.77
CA VAL A 115 -7.34 -7.36 -7.56
C VAL A 115 -6.32 -7.99 -8.51
N TYR A 116 -5.53 -7.18 -9.22
CA TYR A 116 -4.50 -7.69 -10.13
C TYR A 116 -3.41 -8.49 -9.39
N ILE A 117 -2.99 -8.04 -8.22
CA ILE A 117 -2.08 -8.79 -7.35
C ILE A 117 -2.71 -10.15 -6.99
N ALA A 118 -3.97 -10.16 -6.53
CA ALA A 118 -4.65 -11.38 -6.14
C ALA A 118 -4.85 -12.36 -7.30
N LEU A 119 -5.11 -11.87 -8.51
CA LEU A 119 -5.24 -12.69 -9.71
C LEU A 119 -3.92 -13.28 -10.17
N SER A 120 -2.80 -12.59 -9.99
CA SER A 120 -1.46 -13.05 -10.37
C SER A 120 -0.90 -14.13 -9.44
N LEU A 121 -1.39 -14.24 -8.21
CA LEU A 121 -0.89 -15.22 -7.25
C LEU A 121 -1.12 -16.67 -7.69
N GLY A 122 -0.09 -17.50 -7.46
CA GLY A 122 -0.09 -18.92 -7.84
C GLY A 122 0.14 -19.16 -9.33
N LYS A 123 0.48 -18.12 -10.09
CA LYS A 123 0.93 -18.20 -11.48
C LYS A 123 2.46 -18.20 -11.56
N SER A 124 3.01 -18.55 -12.72
CA SER A 124 4.46 -18.46 -12.96
C SER A 124 5.00 -17.05 -12.79
N GLU A 125 6.29 -16.91 -12.54
CA GLU A 125 6.96 -15.60 -12.38
C GLU A 125 6.82 -14.73 -13.65
N GLU A 126 6.78 -15.37 -14.83
CA GLU A 126 6.63 -14.71 -16.14
C GLU A 126 5.18 -14.37 -16.49
N TYR A 127 4.21 -14.74 -15.62
CA TYR A 127 2.80 -14.49 -15.89
C TYR A 127 2.53 -13.00 -16.04
N ARG A 128 1.98 -12.64 -17.18
CA ARG A 128 1.43 -11.30 -17.46
C ARG A 128 -0.09 -11.35 -17.43
N LEU A 129 -0.70 -10.28 -16.98
CA LEU A 129 -2.16 -10.15 -16.99
C LEU A 129 -2.68 -10.28 -18.42
N THR A 130 -3.64 -11.18 -18.63
CA THR A 130 -4.31 -11.34 -19.91
C THR A 130 -5.05 -10.05 -20.28
N GLY A 131 -5.12 -9.70 -21.56
CA GLY A 131 -5.78 -8.49 -22.02
C GLY A 131 -7.22 -8.32 -21.49
N ARG A 132 -7.98 -9.43 -21.37
CA ARG A 132 -9.33 -9.41 -20.76
C ARG A 132 -9.34 -8.97 -19.29
N ILE A 133 -8.34 -9.37 -18.52
CA ILE A 133 -8.21 -8.95 -17.11
C ILE A 133 -7.74 -7.49 -17.07
N GLY A 134 -6.81 -7.11 -17.95
CA GLY A 134 -6.39 -5.71 -18.12
C GLY A 134 -7.54 -4.76 -18.45
N ALA A 135 -8.53 -5.25 -19.21
CA ALA A 135 -9.73 -4.48 -19.57
C ALA A 135 -10.58 -4.03 -18.35
N LEU A 136 -10.42 -4.66 -17.18
CA LEU A 136 -11.05 -4.16 -15.94
C LEU A 136 -10.62 -2.73 -15.59
N ALA A 137 -9.46 -2.28 -16.08
CA ALA A 137 -9.00 -0.89 -15.89
C ALA A 137 -9.87 0.14 -16.64
N ILE A 138 -10.69 -0.28 -17.59
CA ILE A 138 -11.63 0.60 -18.30
C ILE A 138 -12.69 1.14 -17.32
N ILE A 139 -13.14 0.32 -16.36
CA ILE A 139 -14.17 0.76 -15.39
C ILE A 139 -13.70 1.96 -14.56
N PRO A 140 -12.59 1.89 -13.80
CA PRO A 140 -12.12 3.06 -13.06
C PRO A 140 -11.65 4.20 -13.97
N ALA A 141 -11.21 3.94 -15.20
CA ALA A 141 -10.88 4.99 -16.16
C ALA A 141 -12.14 5.80 -16.58
N VAL A 142 -13.25 5.11 -16.87
CA VAL A 142 -14.54 5.78 -17.17
C VAL A 142 -15.06 6.53 -15.95
N LEU A 143 -15.04 5.91 -14.76
CA LEU A 143 -15.43 6.60 -13.52
C LEU A 143 -14.58 7.84 -13.27
N PHE A 144 -13.27 7.75 -13.48
CA PHE A 144 -12.36 8.89 -13.32
C PHE A 144 -12.64 10.00 -14.35
N LEU A 145 -12.95 9.63 -15.60
CA LEU A 145 -13.36 10.58 -16.61
C LEU A 145 -14.64 11.32 -16.19
N LEU A 146 -15.63 10.60 -15.67
CA LEU A 146 -16.86 11.21 -15.13
C LEU A 146 -16.57 12.14 -13.95
N VAL A 147 -15.59 11.81 -13.11
CA VAL A 147 -15.20 12.69 -11.99
C VAL A 147 -14.57 14.00 -12.51
N ILE A 148 -13.62 13.91 -13.47
CA ILE A 148 -12.95 15.12 -14.00
C ILE A 148 -13.94 16.01 -14.77
N THR A 149 -14.91 15.43 -15.46
CA THR A 149 -15.94 16.16 -16.21
C THR A 149 -17.15 16.56 -15.37
N ASN A 150 -17.07 16.43 -14.03
CA ASN A 150 -18.21 16.71 -13.15
C ASN A 150 -18.82 18.10 -13.32
N ASP A 151 -18.03 19.10 -13.66
CA ASP A 151 -18.52 20.47 -13.86
C ASP A 151 -19.51 20.58 -15.03
N LEU A 152 -19.52 19.62 -15.97
CA LEU A 152 -20.44 19.57 -17.11
C LEU A 152 -21.79 18.94 -16.75
N HIS A 153 -21.82 17.96 -15.83
CA HIS A 153 -23.02 17.14 -15.61
C HIS A 153 -23.45 17.03 -14.14
N GLN A 154 -22.60 17.42 -13.18
CA GLN A 154 -22.83 17.43 -11.73
C GLN A 154 -23.36 16.08 -11.15
N GLN A 155 -23.02 14.95 -11.79
CA GLN A 155 -23.43 13.62 -11.34
C GLN A 155 -22.56 13.04 -10.22
N MET A 156 -21.36 13.60 -10.02
CA MET A 156 -20.48 13.24 -8.93
C MET A 156 -20.74 14.09 -7.69
N PHE A 157 -20.69 15.41 -7.86
CA PHE A 157 -20.99 16.42 -6.86
C PHE A 157 -21.90 17.48 -7.49
N ALA A 158 -23.09 17.66 -6.93
CA ALA A 158 -23.98 18.73 -7.29
C ALA A 158 -23.76 19.91 -6.32
N PHE A 159 -23.28 21.02 -6.84
CA PHE A 159 -23.01 22.24 -6.06
C PHE A 159 -24.27 23.09 -5.93
N ASP A 160 -24.63 23.49 -4.71
CA ASP A 160 -25.89 24.14 -4.40
C ASP A 160 -26.04 25.56 -5.02
N SER A 161 -24.93 26.23 -5.37
CA SER A 161 -24.96 27.63 -5.86
C SER A 161 -24.31 27.84 -7.23
N GLY A 162 -23.95 26.80 -7.95
CA GLY A 162 -23.21 26.91 -9.23
C GLY A 162 -21.80 27.52 -9.09
N VAL A 163 -21.53 28.20 -7.98
CA VAL A 163 -20.24 28.78 -7.63
C VAL A 163 -19.68 27.98 -6.46
N PRO A 164 -18.47 27.37 -6.58
CA PRO A 164 -17.84 26.72 -5.45
C PRO A 164 -17.62 27.75 -4.34
N GLY A 165 -18.03 27.40 -3.12
CA GLY A 165 -17.68 28.16 -1.93
C GLY A 165 -16.16 28.20 -1.69
N GLU A 166 -15.72 28.64 -0.53
CA GLU A 166 -14.29 28.67 -0.18
C GLU A 166 -13.59 27.31 -0.42
N PRO A 167 -12.27 27.27 -0.73
CA PRO A 167 -11.54 26.09 -1.19
C PRO A 167 -11.67 24.85 -0.31
N ASN A 168 -12.08 25.01 0.93
CA ASN A 168 -12.23 23.95 1.91
C ASN A 168 -13.67 23.75 2.40
N ASN A 169 -14.63 24.50 1.90
CA ASN A 169 -16.01 24.50 2.39
C ASN A 169 -17.03 24.54 1.23
N TYR A 170 -16.95 23.54 0.33
CA TYR A 170 -17.96 23.37 -0.71
C TYR A 170 -19.24 22.84 -0.10
N SER A 171 -20.36 23.56 -0.28
CA SER A 171 -21.70 23.01 -0.10
C SER A 171 -22.05 22.19 -1.35
N TYR A 172 -22.13 20.88 -1.19
CA TYR A 172 -22.46 19.98 -2.29
C TYR A 172 -23.22 18.75 -1.77
N SER A 173 -24.03 18.18 -2.64
CA SER A 173 -24.64 16.87 -2.46
C SER A 173 -23.94 15.81 -3.31
N HIS A 174 -24.02 14.54 -2.87
CA HIS A 174 -23.42 13.43 -3.58
C HIS A 174 -24.35 12.88 -4.66
N GLY A 175 -23.88 12.85 -5.90
CA GLY A 175 -24.61 12.27 -7.03
C GLY A 175 -24.38 10.76 -7.20
N LEU A 176 -25.01 10.17 -8.23
CA LEU A 176 -24.94 8.73 -8.51
C LEU A 176 -23.52 8.24 -8.77
N VAL A 177 -22.71 8.99 -9.50
CA VAL A 177 -21.31 8.63 -9.83
C VAL A 177 -20.47 8.48 -8.57
N TYR A 178 -20.73 9.30 -7.54
CA TYR A 178 -20.07 9.17 -6.24
C TYR A 178 -20.28 7.78 -5.61
N PHE A 179 -21.53 7.32 -5.58
CA PHE A 179 -21.85 5.99 -5.03
C PHE A 179 -21.30 4.86 -5.88
N CYS A 180 -21.24 5.03 -7.22
CA CYS A 180 -20.56 4.08 -8.11
C CYS A 180 -19.06 3.99 -7.80
N CYS A 181 -18.38 5.12 -7.60
CA CYS A 181 -16.97 5.16 -7.21
C CYS A 181 -16.75 4.47 -5.85
N LEU A 182 -17.58 4.78 -4.86
CA LEU A 182 -17.51 4.15 -3.53
C LEU A 182 -17.72 2.64 -3.61
N GLY A 183 -18.76 2.21 -4.31
CA GLY A 183 -19.06 0.79 -4.54
C GLY A 183 -17.91 0.06 -5.24
N TRP A 184 -17.31 0.67 -6.26
CA TRP A 184 -16.13 0.13 -6.94
C TRP A 184 -14.95 -0.08 -5.99
N MET A 185 -14.60 0.94 -5.19
CA MET A 185 -13.49 0.87 -4.25
C MET A 185 -13.67 -0.24 -3.23
N VAL A 186 -14.85 -0.31 -2.60
CA VAL A 186 -15.18 -1.32 -1.59
C VAL A 186 -15.21 -2.72 -2.20
N ALA A 187 -15.86 -2.89 -3.36
CA ALA A 187 -15.95 -4.17 -4.06
C ALA A 187 -14.56 -4.70 -4.45
N CYS A 188 -13.71 -3.88 -5.07
CA CYS A 188 -12.35 -4.29 -5.43
C CYS A 188 -11.50 -4.65 -4.21
N MET A 189 -11.60 -3.89 -3.12
CA MET A 189 -10.86 -4.16 -1.89
C MET A 189 -11.25 -5.53 -1.31
N PHE A 190 -12.54 -5.80 -1.08
CA PHE A 190 -12.97 -7.07 -0.52
C PHE A 190 -12.79 -8.24 -1.48
N PHE A 191 -13.02 -8.04 -2.77
CA PHE A 191 -12.79 -9.07 -3.77
C PHE A 191 -11.31 -9.49 -3.81
N SER A 192 -10.37 -8.53 -3.76
CA SER A 192 -8.94 -8.82 -3.68
C SER A 192 -8.57 -9.60 -2.44
N LEU A 193 -9.09 -9.21 -1.26
CA LEU A 193 -8.81 -9.90 0.00
C LEU A 193 -9.37 -11.32 0.03
N ILE A 194 -10.58 -11.54 -0.48
CA ILE A 194 -11.19 -12.87 -0.58
C ILE A 194 -10.38 -13.78 -1.52
N LEU A 195 -9.95 -13.24 -2.67
CA LEU A 195 -9.10 -14.00 -3.59
C LEU A 195 -7.75 -14.36 -2.97
N LEU A 196 -7.11 -13.41 -2.27
CA LEU A 196 -5.86 -13.63 -1.56
C LEU A 196 -6.01 -14.73 -0.50
N LEU A 197 -7.08 -14.71 0.28
CA LEU A 197 -7.38 -15.74 1.26
C LEU A 197 -7.56 -17.12 0.62
N LYS A 198 -8.33 -17.22 -0.47
CA LYS A 198 -8.58 -18.48 -1.19
C LYS A 198 -7.34 -19.06 -1.85
N LYS A 199 -6.48 -18.20 -2.42
CA LYS A 199 -5.27 -18.63 -3.15
C LYS A 199 -4.05 -18.89 -2.23
N SER A 200 -4.08 -18.43 -1.00
CA SER A 200 -2.98 -18.65 -0.05
C SER A 200 -2.87 -20.13 0.31
N ARG A 201 -1.92 -20.84 -0.31
CA ARG A 201 -1.64 -22.28 -0.08
C ARG A 201 -0.75 -22.57 1.11
N ILE A 202 -0.12 -21.55 1.71
CA ILE A 202 0.87 -21.75 2.78
C ILE A 202 0.14 -21.90 4.11
N PRO A 203 0.41 -22.97 4.90
CA PRO A 203 -0.19 -23.19 6.20
C PRO A 203 0.38 -22.19 7.21
N SER A 204 -0.12 -20.97 7.20
CA SER A 204 0.06 -20.03 8.29
C SER A 204 -1.10 -20.18 9.26
N SER A 205 -0.87 -19.88 10.54
CA SER A 205 -1.92 -19.90 11.56
C SER A 205 -3.21 -19.21 11.02
N PRO A 206 -4.38 -19.87 11.08
CA PRO A 206 -5.62 -19.33 10.48
C PRO A 206 -5.98 -17.95 11.03
N LYS A 207 -5.66 -17.67 12.30
CA LYS A 207 -5.89 -16.37 12.94
C LYS A 207 -5.08 -15.23 12.29
N LYS A 208 -3.85 -15.48 11.83
CA LYS A 208 -3.00 -14.46 11.19
C LYS A 208 -3.50 -14.07 9.80
N LYS A 209 -4.12 -15.00 9.07
CA LYS A 209 -4.68 -14.72 7.73
C LYS A 209 -5.84 -13.75 7.74
N LEU A 210 -6.53 -13.60 8.87
CA LEU A 210 -7.65 -12.69 9.01
C LEU A 210 -7.21 -11.22 9.17
N THR A 211 -5.96 -10.95 9.54
CA THR A 211 -5.45 -9.59 9.80
C THR A 211 -5.69 -8.61 8.65
N PRO A 212 -5.36 -8.91 7.36
CA PRO A 212 -5.66 -7.99 6.26
C PRO A 212 -7.14 -7.69 6.10
N PHE A 213 -8.00 -8.69 6.36
CA PHE A 213 -9.45 -8.53 6.28
C PHE A 213 -9.98 -7.58 7.37
N VAL A 214 -9.48 -7.74 8.60
CA VAL A 214 -9.82 -6.84 9.71
C VAL A 214 -9.41 -5.41 9.39
N ILE A 215 -8.18 -5.19 8.84
CA ILE A 215 -7.73 -3.86 8.42
C ILE A 215 -8.62 -3.33 7.30
N GLY A 216 -9.05 -4.17 6.36
CA GLY A 216 -10.02 -3.80 5.31
C GLY A 216 -11.36 -3.32 5.90
N CYS A 217 -11.91 -4.04 6.87
CA CYS A 217 -13.13 -3.61 7.58
C CYS A 217 -12.93 -2.28 8.32
N VAL A 218 -11.76 -2.09 8.98
CA VAL A 218 -11.41 -0.82 9.63
C VAL A 218 -11.31 0.31 8.60
N THR A 219 -10.80 0.03 7.40
CA THR A 219 -10.72 1.01 6.31
C THR A 219 -12.10 1.50 5.87
N VAL A 220 -13.05 0.58 5.69
CA VAL A 220 -14.43 0.94 5.34
C VAL A 220 -15.11 1.68 6.49
N LEU A 221 -14.96 1.19 7.72
CA LEU A 221 -15.52 1.85 8.90
C LEU A 221 -15.00 3.28 9.04
N TYR A 222 -13.69 3.48 8.88
CA TYR A 222 -13.10 4.82 8.88
C TYR A 222 -13.70 5.71 7.79
N GLY A 223 -13.86 5.19 6.56
CA GLY A 223 -14.51 5.91 5.46
C GLY A 223 -15.93 6.35 5.81
N ILE A 224 -16.75 5.45 6.35
CA ILE A 224 -18.13 5.76 6.78
C ILE A 224 -18.13 6.84 7.88
N LEU A 225 -17.32 6.68 8.93
CA LEU A 225 -17.25 7.65 10.02
C LEU A 225 -16.76 9.03 9.55
N TYR A 226 -15.85 9.05 8.57
CA TYR A 226 -15.39 10.30 7.97
C TYR A 226 -16.49 10.99 7.15
N LEU A 227 -17.27 10.22 6.37
CA LEU A 227 -18.41 10.71 5.58
C LEU A 227 -19.55 11.23 6.45
N LEU A 228 -19.79 10.60 7.61
CA LEU A 228 -20.76 11.10 8.61
C LEU A 228 -20.36 12.45 9.21
N GLY A 229 -19.16 12.96 8.88
CA GLY A 229 -18.72 14.27 9.29
C GLY A 229 -18.40 14.41 10.77
N LEU A 230 -18.18 13.30 11.51
CA LEU A 230 -17.92 13.31 12.94
C LEU A 230 -16.71 14.20 13.27
N PRO A 231 -16.88 15.31 14.06
CA PRO A 231 -15.79 16.26 14.34
C PRO A 231 -14.58 15.60 15.01
N ALA A 232 -14.82 14.61 15.88
CA ALA A 232 -13.75 13.86 16.53
C ALA A 232 -12.86 13.13 15.52
N ILE A 233 -13.45 12.48 14.50
CA ILE A 233 -12.70 11.76 13.47
C ILE A 233 -11.82 12.73 12.66
N ARG A 234 -12.40 13.83 12.21
CA ARG A 234 -11.67 14.85 11.43
C ARG A 234 -10.56 15.51 12.25
N ARG A 235 -10.82 15.76 13.54
CA ARG A 235 -9.87 16.40 14.45
C ARG A 235 -8.71 15.48 14.82
N TRP A 236 -8.98 14.25 15.25
CA TRP A 236 -7.96 13.35 15.80
C TRP A 236 -7.26 12.47 14.75
N LEU A 237 -8.00 11.88 13.81
CA LEU A 237 -7.42 10.98 12.82
C LEU A 237 -6.84 11.70 11.59
N GLY A 238 -7.20 12.97 11.38
CA GLY A 238 -6.54 13.80 10.39
C GLY A 238 -7.08 13.68 8.97
N ASP A 239 -6.17 13.90 8.02
CA ASP A 239 -6.48 13.94 6.61
C ASP A 239 -6.91 12.57 6.07
N MET A 240 -8.04 12.52 5.41
CA MET A 240 -8.59 11.31 4.79
C MET A 240 -7.56 10.64 3.86
N ASN A 241 -6.86 11.42 3.03
CA ASN A 241 -5.90 10.91 2.06
C ASN A 241 -4.74 10.17 2.72
N VAL A 242 -4.17 10.77 3.77
CA VAL A 242 -3.07 10.17 4.54
C VAL A 242 -3.53 8.87 5.22
N MET A 243 -4.71 8.90 5.86
CA MET A 243 -5.24 7.72 6.54
C MET A 243 -5.51 6.58 5.56
N PHE A 244 -6.10 6.84 4.39
CA PHE A 244 -6.30 5.80 3.37
C PHE A 244 -4.98 5.25 2.85
N CYS A 245 -3.97 6.10 2.59
CA CYS A 245 -2.64 5.62 2.21
C CYS A 245 -2.04 4.69 3.28
N LEU A 246 -2.11 5.08 4.57
CA LEU A 246 -1.62 4.25 5.69
C LEU A 246 -2.39 2.93 5.80
N LEU A 247 -3.72 2.96 5.67
CA LEU A 247 -4.56 1.76 5.75
C LEU A 247 -4.31 0.81 4.57
N TYR A 248 -4.24 1.31 3.34
CA TYR A 248 -3.91 0.47 2.17
C TYR A 248 -2.49 -0.12 2.27
N ALA A 249 -1.49 0.68 2.66
CA ALA A 249 -0.14 0.16 2.88
C ALA A 249 -0.13 -0.92 3.98
N SER A 250 -0.92 -0.73 5.05
CA SER A 250 -1.08 -1.72 6.12
C SER A 250 -1.75 -3.01 5.65
N ILE A 251 -2.76 -2.92 4.76
CA ILE A 251 -3.39 -4.10 4.13
C ILE A 251 -2.34 -4.87 3.34
N TYR A 252 -1.60 -4.22 2.43
CA TYR A 252 -0.59 -4.90 1.62
C TYR A 252 0.55 -5.45 2.46
N GLU A 253 1.05 -4.69 3.44
CA GLU A 253 2.11 -5.16 4.34
C GLU A 253 1.64 -6.36 5.17
N SER A 254 0.39 -6.37 5.62
CA SER A 254 -0.18 -7.54 6.33
C SER A 254 -0.33 -8.75 5.40
N CYS A 255 -0.72 -8.56 4.12
CA CYS A 255 -0.75 -9.63 3.12
C CYS A 255 0.65 -10.24 2.88
N ILE A 256 1.69 -9.39 2.81
CA ILE A 256 3.09 -9.83 2.66
C ILE A 256 3.51 -10.62 3.92
N ARG A 257 3.28 -10.09 5.11
CA ARG A 257 3.64 -10.76 6.39
C ARG A 257 2.88 -12.05 6.64
N CYS A 258 1.63 -12.13 6.20
CA CYS A 258 0.82 -13.34 6.27
C CYS A 258 1.17 -14.35 5.16
N ARG A 259 2.19 -14.08 4.35
CA ARG A 259 2.63 -14.92 3.23
C ARG A 259 1.52 -15.15 2.18
N MET A 260 0.56 -14.24 2.08
CA MET A 260 -0.42 -14.25 1.00
C MET A 260 0.20 -13.77 -0.31
N ILE A 261 1.11 -12.80 -0.23
CA ILE A 261 1.96 -12.34 -1.33
C ILE A 261 3.34 -12.97 -1.14
N GLN A 262 3.87 -13.59 -2.19
CA GLN A 262 5.16 -14.26 -2.15
C GLN A 262 6.29 -13.25 -1.94
N SER A 263 7.05 -13.46 -0.88
CA SER A 263 8.17 -12.60 -0.51
C SER A 263 9.38 -13.43 -0.07
N ASN A 264 10.57 -12.91 -0.28
CA ASN A 264 11.82 -13.58 0.13
C ASN A 264 12.06 -13.56 1.64
N THR A 265 11.27 -12.83 2.41
CA THR A 265 11.46 -12.66 3.86
C THR A 265 11.22 -13.92 4.69
N GLY A 266 10.60 -14.96 4.12
CA GLY A 266 10.33 -16.24 4.79
C GLY A 266 11.23 -17.39 4.36
N TYR A 267 12.02 -17.25 3.29
CA TYR A 267 12.85 -18.36 2.79
C TYR A 267 13.95 -18.75 3.75
N VAL A 268 14.54 -17.80 4.45
CA VAL A 268 15.60 -18.06 5.45
C VAL A 268 15.08 -18.96 6.58
N GLU A 269 13.87 -18.69 7.09
CA GLU A 269 13.26 -19.50 8.16
C GLU A 269 12.87 -20.90 7.66
N LEU A 270 12.36 -20.99 6.43
CA LEU A 270 12.03 -22.26 5.80
C LEU A 270 13.27 -23.10 5.54
N PHE A 271 14.34 -22.48 5.05
CA PHE A 271 15.60 -23.14 4.78
C PHE A 271 16.27 -23.61 6.09
N GLU A 272 16.31 -22.74 7.11
CA GLU A 272 16.84 -23.11 8.43
C GLU A 272 16.04 -24.26 9.09
N ALA A 273 14.72 -24.30 8.90
CA ALA A 273 13.84 -25.35 9.43
C ALA A 273 13.80 -26.62 8.58
N THR A 274 14.52 -26.67 7.45
CA THR A 274 14.60 -27.86 6.60
C THR A 274 15.27 -28.99 7.34
N THR A 275 14.67 -30.18 7.27
CA THR A 275 15.21 -31.43 7.88
C THR A 275 16.41 -31.99 7.11
N LEU A 276 16.67 -31.51 5.90
CA LEU A 276 17.85 -31.85 5.12
C LEU A 276 19.03 -30.99 5.55
N ALA A 277 20.20 -31.63 5.73
CA ALA A 277 21.44 -30.92 5.92
C ALA A 277 21.85 -30.20 4.64
N ALA A 278 21.60 -28.90 4.57
CA ALA A 278 21.85 -28.10 3.39
C ALA A 278 22.50 -26.76 3.77
N CYS A 279 23.35 -26.24 2.89
CA CYS A 279 23.93 -24.91 3.01
C CYS A 279 23.89 -24.18 1.66
N ILE A 280 23.78 -22.86 1.70
CA ILE A 280 23.91 -21.97 0.53
C ILE A 280 25.22 -21.20 0.73
N ALA A 281 26.12 -21.28 -0.24
CA ALA A 281 27.38 -20.57 -0.25
C ALA A 281 27.42 -19.55 -1.39
N ASP A 282 28.23 -18.49 -1.24
CA ASP A 282 28.53 -17.55 -2.30
C ASP A 282 29.54 -18.16 -3.31
N ARG A 283 29.90 -17.37 -4.34
CA ARG A 283 30.87 -17.80 -5.36
C ARG A 283 32.27 -18.04 -4.79
N ASP A 284 32.56 -17.44 -3.66
CA ASP A 284 33.85 -17.54 -2.97
C ASP A 284 33.89 -18.69 -1.95
N GLY A 285 32.79 -19.45 -1.83
CA GLY A 285 32.68 -20.59 -0.94
C GLY A 285 32.27 -20.23 0.50
N ASN A 286 31.94 -18.98 0.79
CA ASN A 286 31.51 -18.58 2.12
C ASN A 286 30.04 -18.98 2.32
N ILE A 287 29.72 -19.62 3.45
CA ILE A 287 28.36 -20.03 3.76
C ILE A 287 27.50 -18.84 4.12
N ILE A 288 26.51 -18.54 3.28
CA ILE A 288 25.52 -17.47 3.49
C ILE A 288 24.41 -17.96 4.41
N LEU A 289 23.93 -19.20 4.22
CA LEU A 289 22.79 -19.76 4.95
C LEU A 289 23.00 -21.25 5.20
N ARG A 290 22.62 -21.72 6.40
CA ARG A 290 22.73 -23.12 6.82
C ARG A 290 21.40 -23.59 7.41
N SER A 291 20.99 -24.84 7.12
CA SER A 291 19.84 -25.47 7.78
C SER A 291 20.20 -25.92 9.21
N HIS A 292 19.19 -26.03 10.08
CA HIS A 292 19.42 -26.55 11.45
C HIS A 292 19.83 -28.00 11.47
N ALA A 293 19.55 -28.78 10.42
CA ALA A 293 19.94 -30.15 10.29
C ALA A 293 21.43 -30.32 9.84
N ALA A 294 22.05 -29.22 9.36
CA ALA A 294 23.47 -29.23 9.02
C ALA A 294 24.27 -28.94 10.27
N ASP A 295 24.85 -29.97 10.88
CA ASP A 295 25.72 -29.86 12.07
C ASP A 295 26.88 -28.90 11.81
N GLU A 296 27.41 -28.29 12.88
CA GLU A 296 28.54 -27.34 12.79
C GLU A 296 29.79 -27.98 12.20
N ASP A 297 29.91 -29.30 12.31
CA ASP A 297 31.07 -30.10 11.85
C ASP A 297 30.99 -30.53 10.39
N ILE A 298 29.88 -30.32 9.66
CA ILE A 298 29.86 -30.56 8.22
C ILE A 298 30.59 -29.40 7.55
N ILE A 299 31.90 -29.47 7.52
CA ILE A 299 32.76 -28.69 6.65
C ILE A 299 32.39 -29.14 5.24
N CYS A 300 31.72 -28.26 4.47
CA CYS A 300 31.50 -28.49 3.03
C CYS A 300 32.88 -28.66 2.39
N PRO A 301 33.24 -29.87 1.92
CA PRO A 301 34.52 -30.06 1.27
C PRO A 301 34.56 -29.17 0.02
N LYS A 302 35.64 -28.43 -0.19
CA LYS A 302 35.86 -27.60 -1.36
C LYS A 302 35.89 -28.39 -2.68
N GLU A 303 35.98 -29.70 -2.61
CA GLU A 303 36.03 -30.62 -3.74
C GLU A 303 34.74 -31.46 -3.74
N GLY A 304 33.91 -31.26 -4.75
CA GLY A 304 32.73 -32.10 -5.02
C GLY A 304 31.36 -31.43 -4.90
N LEU A 305 31.28 -30.14 -4.72
CA LEU A 305 30.02 -29.39 -4.72
C LEU A 305 29.38 -29.43 -6.10
N GLN A 306 28.28 -30.18 -6.27
CA GLN A 306 27.34 -29.93 -7.38
C GLN A 306 26.66 -28.60 -7.14
N ILE A 307 27.17 -27.55 -7.80
CA ILE A 307 26.55 -26.22 -7.77
C ILE A 307 25.33 -26.28 -8.66
N ILE A 308 24.15 -26.47 -8.07
CA ILE A 308 22.89 -26.23 -8.74
C ILE A 308 22.78 -24.71 -8.92
N ARG A 309 23.07 -24.24 -10.14
CA ARG A 309 22.90 -22.82 -10.50
C ARG A 309 21.41 -22.51 -10.54
N PHE A 310 20.89 -21.86 -9.54
CA PHE A 310 19.62 -21.15 -9.66
C PHE A 310 19.89 -19.81 -10.37
N ASN A 311 19.65 -19.75 -11.67
CA ASN A 311 19.63 -18.49 -12.41
C ASN A 311 18.41 -17.70 -11.93
N GLY A 312 18.63 -16.65 -11.16
CA GLY A 312 17.57 -15.66 -10.86
C GLY A 312 17.35 -15.23 -9.42
N ILE A 313 18.08 -15.72 -8.43
CA ILE A 313 17.95 -15.18 -7.07
C ILE A 313 18.96 -14.04 -6.90
N ARG A 314 18.49 -12.80 -6.97
CA ARG A 314 19.22 -11.65 -6.44
C ARG A 314 19.00 -11.65 -4.92
N ILE A 315 20.03 -11.95 -4.16
CA ILE A 315 20.08 -11.84 -2.69
C ILE A 315 20.34 -10.38 -2.31
#